data_81e66176f2ccdf7df726561acaab934f
#
_entry.id   81e66176f2ccdf7df726561acaab934f
#
_cell.length_a   1.000
_cell.length_b   1.000
_cell.length_c   1.000
_cell.angle_alpha   90.00
_cell.angle_beta   90.00
_cell.angle_gamma   90.00
#
_symmetry.space_group_name_H-M   'P 1'
#
loop_
_entity.id
_entity.type
_entity.pdbx_description
1 polymer ?
#
loop_
_entity_poly.entity_id
_entity_poly.type
_entity_poly.pdbx_seq_one_letter_code
_entity_poly.pdbx_strand_id
1 'polypeptide(L)'
;MKKIILSLFLLLGMLSFAAPSYVDVNRIKKDGYDIDVNDSDTLAFTQKGSDMNLIVTMYFTNDGNPQNLRAAFKSIFAPQFRLKYIDEFETNRAYIQKSTRNNPDGTVYGYNIIAKNQKRKGCYINVFLISTQEFPDELLEELAITSLDEVESYLK
;
A
#
# COMPACT_ATOMS: atom_id res chain seq x y z
N MET A 1 -40.00 -22.44 3.88
CA MET A 1 -38.61 -22.81 4.17
C MET A 1 -37.60 -22.30 3.16
N LYS A 2 -37.80 -22.41 1.83
CA LYS A 2 -36.82 -21.90 0.81
C LYS A 2 -36.52 -20.38 0.87
N LYS A 3 -37.49 -19.55 1.26
CA LYS A 3 -37.31 -18.08 1.36
C LYS A 3 -36.47 -17.65 2.56
N ILE A 4 -36.48 -18.42 3.65
CA ILE A 4 -35.70 -18.14 4.88
C ILE A 4 -34.23 -18.48 4.65
N ILE A 5 -33.96 -19.54 3.90
CA ILE A 5 -32.60 -19.94 3.54
C ILE A 5 -31.91 -18.90 2.62
N LEU A 6 -32.69 -18.37 1.64
CA LEU A 6 -32.20 -17.34 0.73
C LEU A 6 -31.89 -16.03 1.44
N SER A 7 -32.68 -15.61 2.42
CA SER A 7 -32.44 -14.42 3.22
C SER A 7 -31.22 -14.60 4.18
N LEU A 8 -31.01 -15.82 4.67
CA LEU A 8 -29.83 -16.13 5.50
C LEU A 8 -28.53 -16.10 4.67
N PHE A 9 -28.56 -16.58 3.42
CA PHE A 9 -27.41 -16.47 2.50
C PHE A 9 -27.15 -15.03 2.07
N LEU A 10 -28.18 -14.20 1.89
CA LEU A 10 -28.02 -12.77 1.62
C LEU A 10 -27.44 -12.01 2.84
N LEU A 11 -27.81 -12.39 4.06
CA LEU A 11 -27.24 -11.84 5.29
C LEU A 11 -25.77 -12.28 5.49
N LEU A 12 -25.41 -13.51 5.15
CA LEU A 12 -24.03 -14.02 5.19
C LEU A 12 -23.17 -13.42 4.06
N GLY A 13 -23.74 -13.11 2.90
CA GLY A 13 -23.07 -12.42 1.80
C GLY A 13 -22.84 -10.92 2.05
N MET A 14 -23.44 -10.34 3.08
CA MET A 14 -23.21 -8.96 3.53
C MET A 14 -22.22 -8.84 4.68
N LEU A 15 -21.59 -9.90 5.11
CA LEU A 15 -20.37 -9.82 5.92
C LEU A 15 -19.22 -9.40 4.99
N SER A 16 -19.23 -8.16 4.57
CA SER A 16 -18.06 -7.52 4.03
C SER A 16 -17.04 -7.49 5.17
N PHE A 17 -16.06 -8.39 5.10
CA PHE A 17 -14.96 -8.41 6.04
C PHE A 17 -14.13 -7.14 5.79
N ALA A 18 -14.47 -6.10 6.50
CA ALA A 18 -13.72 -4.84 6.47
C ALA A 18 -12.35 -5.03 7.15
N ALA A 19 -11.46 -4.08 6.92
CA ALA A 19 -10.18 -3.99 7.61
C ALA A 19 -10.37 -4.12 9.14
N PRO A 20 -9.36 -4.63 9.87
CA PRO A 20 -9.44 -4.80 11.30
C PRO A 20 -9.86 -3.53 12.04
N SER A 21 -10.63 -3.66 13.13
CA SER A 21 -11.21 -2.54 13.87
C SER A 21 -10.20 -1.55 14.48
N TYR A 22 -8.95 -1.96 14.58
CA TYR A 22 -7.86 -1.08 15.00
C TYR A 22 -7.37 -0.12 13.91
N VAL A 23 -7.87 -0.23 12.67
CA VAL A 23 -7.57 0.71 11.59
C VAL A 23 -8.65 1.77 11.50
N ASP A 24 -8.27 3.04 11.50
CA ASP A 24 -9.19 4.16 11.39
C ASP A 24 -9.50 4.53 9.93
N VAL A 25 -10.29 3.68 9.26
CA VAL A 25 -10.71 3.88 7.86
C VAL A 25 -11.45 5.20 7.66
N ASN A 26 -12.20 5.66 8.67
CA ASN A 26 -12.91 6.93 8.57
C ASN A 26 -11.95 8.13 8.55
N ARG A 27 -10.87 8.06 9.32
CA ARG A 27 -9.84 9.09 9.31
C ARG A 27 -9.09 9.12 7.97
N ILE A 28 -8.74 7.94 7.41
CA ILE A 28 -8.12 7.84 6.08
C ILE A 28 -8.96 8.58 5.04
N LYS A 29 -10.28 8.33 5.00
CA LYS A 29 -11.20 9.04 4.09
C LYS A 29 -11.26 10.54 4.35
N LYS A 30 -11.28 10.95 5.63
CA LYS A 30 -11.31 12.37 6.02
C LYS A 30 -10.04 13.11 5.60
N ASP A 31 -8.91 12.43 5.60
CA ASP A 31 -7.61 12.98 5.18
C ASP A 31 -7.44 13.00 3.65
N GLY A 32 -8.50 12.66 2.89
CA GLY A 32 -8.56 12.84 1.44
C GLY A 32 -8.12 11.65 0.61
N TYR A 33 -8.06 10.45 1.21
CA TYR A 33 -7.75 9.22 0.50
C TYR A 33 -9.01 8.52 -0.04
N ASP A 34 -8.91 7.98 -1.25
CA ASP A 34 -9.89 7.07 -1.82
C ASP A 34 -9.58 5.64 -1.37
N ILE A 35 -10.59 4.91 -0.88
CA ILE A 35 -10.45 3.51 -0.49
C ILE A 35 -10.71 2.62 -1.69
N ASP A 36 -9.68 1.90 -2.14
CA ASP A 36 -9.76 1.00 -3.30
C ASP A 36 -10.12 -0.43 -2.89
N VAL A 37 -9.56 -0.91 -1.77
CA VAL A 37 -9.83 -2.23 -1.20
C VAL A 37 -10.03 -2.08 0.31
N ASN A 38 -11.03 -2.76 0.85
CA ASN A 38 -11.30 -2.78 2.29
C ASN A 38 -11.87 -4.14 2.69
N ASP A 39 -11.00 -5.08 2.94
CA ASP A 39 -11.36 -6.43 3.38
C ASP A 39 -10.51 -6.88 4.61
N SER A 40 -10.73 -8.11 5.08
CA SER A 40 -10.07 -8.64 6.29
C SER A 40 -8.57 -8.80 6.15
N ASP A 41 -8.07 -8.97 4.94
CA ASP A 41 -6.69 -9.33 4.65
C ASP A 41 -5.91 -8.16 4.07
N THR A 42 -6.62 -7.18 3.48
CA THR A 42 -6.00 -6.06 2.78
C THR A 42 -6.84 -4.81 2.87
N LEU A 43 -6.19 -3.70 3.17
CA LEU A 43 -6.73 -2.36 2.97
C LEU A 43 -5.81 -1.62 2.00
N ALA A 44 -6.37 -1.16 0.88
CA ALA A 44 -5.65 -0.31 -0.06
C ALA A 44 -6.37 1.01 -0.25
N PHE A 45 -5.61 2.09 -0.28
CA PHE A 45 -6.13 3.45 -0.49
C PHE A 45 -5.14 4.31 -1.26
N THR A 46 -5.66 5.27 -1.99
CA THR A 46 -4.89 6.12 -2.89
C THR A 46 -5.14 7.59 -2.65
N GLN A 47 -4.11 8.37 -2.89
CA GLN A 47 -4.21 9.83 -3.01
C GLN A 47 -3.60 10.27 -4.33
N LYS A 48 -4.36 11.01 -5.13
CA LYS A 48 -3.94 11.51 -6.44
C LYS A 48 -3.52 12.97 -6.32
N GLY A 49 -2.29 13.25 -6.70
CA GLY A 49 -1.78 14.61 -6.85
C GLY A 49 -1.53 14.96 -8.32
N SER A 50 -1.12 16.19 -8.59
CA SER A 50 -0.77 16.66 -9.94
C SER A 50 0.46 15.94 -10.50
N ASP A 51 1.51 15.82 -9.67
CA ASP A 51 2.82 15.33 -10.09
C ASP A 51 3.21 14.00 -9.44
N MET A 52 2.47 13.60 -8.40
CA MET A 52 2.73 12.39 -7.63
C MET A 52 1.42 11.74 -7.19
N ASN A 53 1.34 10.44 -7.37
CA ASN A 53 0.27 9.61 -6.80
C ASN A 53 0.85 8.72 -5.70
N LEU A 54 0.09 8.58 -4.63
CA LEU A 54 0.41 7.72 -3.50
C LEU A 54 -0.58 6.56 -3.45
N ILE A 55 -0.07 5.34 -3.36
CA ILE A 55 -0.86 4.13 -3.16
C ILE A 55 -0.34 3.48 -1.88
N VAL A 56 -1.22 3.32 -0.91
CA VAL A 56 -0.89 2.64 0.35
C VAL A 56 -1.60 1.29 0.39
N THR A 57 -0.88 0.27 0.79
CA THR A 57 -1.45 -1.06 1.05
C THR A 57 -1.05 -1.53 2.43
N MET A 58 -2.03 -1.87 3.24
CA MET A 58 -1.86 -2.57 4.51
C MET A 58 -2.27 -4.03 4.33
N TYR A 59 -1.38 -4.95 4.64
CA TYR A 59 -1.65 -6.39 4.64
C TYR A 59 -1.82 -6.88 6.06
N PHE A 60 -2.91 -7.58 6.33
CA PHE A 60 -3.24 -8.10 7.64
C PHE A 60 -3.04 -9.63 7.67
N THR A 61 -1.88 -10.05 8.15
CA THR A 61 -1.51 -11.47 8.22
C THR A 61 -0.52 -11.73 9.34
N ASN A 62 -0.61 -12.90 9.95
CA ASN A 62 0.34 -13.32 10.99
C ASN A 62 1.63 -13.92 10.42
N ASP A 63 1.61 -14.35 9.17
CA ASP A 63 2.71 -15.08 8.51
C ASP A 63 3.48 -14.21 7.52
N GLY A 64 3.24 -12.90 7.51
CA GLY A 64 3.88 -11.95 6.61
C GLY A 64 5.34 -11.69 6.97
N ASN A 65 6.10 -11.25 5.96
CA ASN A 65 7.48 -10.82 6.11
C ASN A 65 7.75 -9.67 5.12
N PRO A 66 8.32 -8.54 5.56
CA PRO A 66 8.70 -7.45 4.66
C PRO A 66 9.61 -7.88 3.50
N GLN A 67 10.47 -8.88 3.71
CA GLN A 67 11.32 -9.43 2.64
C GLN A 67 10.51 -10.10 1.53
N ASN A 68 9.38 -10.74 1.87
CA ASN A 68 8.49 -11.34 0.87
C ASN A 68 7.82 -10.26 0.01
N LEU A 69 7.41 -9.12 0.60
CA LEU A 69 6.88 -7.98 -0.15
C LEU A 69 7.94 -7.39 -1.08
N ARG A 70 9.19 -7.28 -0.60
CA ARG A 70 10.33 -6.82 -1.37
C ARG A 70 10.61 -7.73 -2.58
N ALA A 71 10.60 -9.04 -2.38
CA ALA A 71 10.79 -10.02 -3.45
C ALA A 71 9.61 -10.00 -4.44
N ALA A 72 8.38 -9.94 -3.94
CA ALA A 72 7.17 -9.88 -4.75
C ALA A 72 7.12 -8.64 -5.65
N PHE A 73 7.57 -7.49 -5.16
CA PHE A 73 7.67 -6.29 -5.99
C PHE A 73 8.53 -6.53 -7.22
N LYS A 74 9.73 -7.07 -7.06
CA LYS A 74 10.67 -7.34 -8.17
C LYS A 74 10.14 -8.36 -9.17
N SER A 75 9.56 -9.46 -8.67
CA SER A 75 9.23 -10.62 -9.49
C SER A 75 7.81 -10.60 -10.06
N ILE A 76 6.88 -9.88 -9.45
CA ILE A 76 5.46 -9.88 -9.80
C ILE A 76 4.99 -8.47 -10.14
N PHE A 77 5.07 -7.52 -9.20
CA PHE A 77 4.43 -6.21 -9.37
C PHE A 77 5.13 -5.36 -10.43
N ALA A 78 6.44 -5.22 -10.38
CA ALA A 78 7.16 -4.40 -11.34
C ALA A 78 6.92 -4.86 -12.79
N PRO A 79 7.05 -6.16 -13.15
CA PRO A 79 6.72 -6.66 -14.48
C PRO A 79 5.24 -6.46 -14.86
N GLN A 80 4.30 -6.70 -13.94
CA GLN A 80 2.86 -6.55 -14.18
C GLN A 80 2.49 -5.11 -14.57
N PHE A 81 3.11 -4.12 -13.95
CA PHE A 81 2.92 -2.70 -14.24
C PHE A 81 3.88 -2.16 -15.32
N ARG A 82 4.63 -3.05 -15.98
CA ARG A 82 5.64 -2.71 -16.99
C ARG A 82 6.71 -1.75 -16.45
N LEU A 83 7.01 -1.86 -15.17
CA LEU A 83 8.06 -1.12 -14.50
C LEU A 83 9.38 -1.88 -14.65
N LYS A 84 10.43 -1.17 -15.03
CA LYS A 84 11.79 -1.68 -14.99
C LYS A 84 12.36 -1.39 -13.60
N TYR A 85 12.66 -2.44 -12.85
CA TYR A 85 13.40 -2.32 -11.61
C TYR A 85 14.79 -1.75 -11.86
N ILE A 86 15.22 -0.77 -11.09
CA ILE A 86 16.50 -0.08 -11.23
C ILE A 86 17.45 -0.46 -10.11
N ASP A 87 17.07 -0.15 -8.86
CA ASP A 87 17.92 -0.27 -7.70
C ASP A 87 17.09 -0.28 -6.42
N GLU A 88 17.75 -0.50 -5.29
CA GLU A 88 17.14 -0.39 -3.96
C GLU A 88 18.18 0.02 -2.92
N PHE A 89 17.71 0.71 -1.92
CA PHE A 89 18.47 0.97 -0.70
C PHE A 89 17.58 0.80 0.53
N GLU A 90 18.19 0.85 1.70
CA GLU A 90 17.46 0.70 2.94
C GLU A 90 17.79 1.81 3.93
N THR A 91 16.80 2.16 4.72
CA THR A 91 16.90 3.04 5.87
C THR A 91 16.69 2.24 7.15
N ASN A 92 16.74 2.89 8.29
CA ASN A 92 16.40 2.25 9.57
C ASN A 92 14.94 1.76 9.62
N ARG A 93 14.03 2.38 8.83
CA ARG A 93 12.58 2.12 8.87
C ARG A 93 12.02 1.40 7.66
N ALA A 94 12.69 1.48 6.51
CA ALA A 94 12.12 0.99 5.27
C ALA A 94 13.15 0.37 4.33
N TYR A 95 12.65 -0.51 3.44
CA TYR A 95 13.27 -0.85 2.17
C TYR A 95 12.67 0.05 1.11
N ILE A 96 13.51 0.66 0.27
CA ILE A 96 13.08 1.56 -0.81
C ILE A 96 13.59 1.00 -2.12
N GLN A 97 12.66 0.65 -3.01
CA GLN A 97 12.94 0.05 -4.32
C GLN A 97 12.58 1.05 -5.41
N LYS A 98 13.49 1.28 -6.33
CA LYS A 98 13.34 2.23 -7.43
C LYS A 98 13.04 1.50 -8.73
N SER A 99 12.10 2.04 -9.50
CA SER A 99 11.71 1.53 -10.80
C SER A 99 11.32 2.65 -11.75
N THR A 100 11.37 2.38 -13.05
CA THR A 100 10.97 3.35 -14.08
C THR A 100 10.13 2.70 -15.15
N ARG A 101 9.34 3.52 -15.85
CA ARG A 101 8.65 3.14 -17.07
C ARG A 101 8.73 4.29 -18.06
N ASN A 102 9.24 4.01 -19.25
CA ASN A 102 9.23 4.96 -20.34
C ASN A 102 7.88 4.92 -21.06
N ASN A 103 7.22 6.05 -21.14
CA ASN A 103 6.00 6.28 -21.88
C ASN A 103 6.29 7.26 -23.03
N PRO A 104 5.43 7.35 -24.07
CA PRO A 104 5.59 8.35 -25.13
C PRO A 104 5.67 9.79 -24.60
N ASP A 105 4.97 10.09 -23.52
CA ASP A 105 4.89 11.41 -22.90
C ASP A 105 5.97 11.68 -21.84
N GLY A 106 6.90 10.74 -21.63
CA GLY A 106 8.00 10.89 -20.68
C GLY A 106 8.22 9.68 -19.78
N THR A 107 9.21 9.78 -18.91
CA THR A 107 9.54 8.74 -17.93
C THR A 107 8.67 8.88 -16.69
N VAL A 108 8.15 7.76 -16.22
CA VAL A 108 7.47 7.64 -14.93
C VAL A 108 8.38 6.90 -13.96
N TYR A 109 8.53 7.43 -12.78
CA TYR A 109 9.32 6.87 -11.67
C TYR A 109 8.40 6.24 -10.64
N GLY A 110 8.71 5.02 -10.25
CA GLY A 110 7.99 4.29 -9.22
C GLY A 110 8.90 3.97 -8.03
N TYR A 111 8.47 4.31 -6.83
CA TYR A 111 9.20 4.09 -5.59
C TYR A 111 8.37 3.24 -4.64
N ASN A 112 8.85 2.03 -4.37
CA ASN A 112 8.18 1.10 -3.48
C ASN A 112 8.83 1.12 -2.10
N ILE A 113 8.11 1.61 -1.12
CA ILE A 113 8.54 1.78 0.27
C ILE A 113 7.87 0.71 1.11
N ILE A 114 8.66 -0.16 1.72
CA ILE A 114 8.18 -1.26 2.55
C ILE A 114 8.67 -1.04 3.99
N ALA A 115 7.74 -0.91 4.94
CA ALA A 115 8.09 -0.79 6.35
C ALA A 115 8.83 -2.03 6.84
N LYS A 116 9.99 -1.84 7.48
CA LYS A 116 10.78 -2.94 8.09
C LYS A 116 10.14 -3.50 9.35
N ASN A 117 9.52 -2.62 10.13
CA ASN A 117 8.95 -2.94 11.43
C ASN A 117 7.43 -2.79 11.38
N GLN A 118 6.75 -3.62 12.15
CA GLN A 118 5.31 -3.54 12.34
C GLN A 118 5.01 -2.68 13.57
N LYS A 119 4.32 -1.55 13.40
CA LYS A 119 3.76 -0.81 14.54
C LYS A 119 2.67 -1.63 15.26
N ARG A 120 1.93 -2.42 14.50
CA ARG A 120 0.92 -3.36 15.00
C ARG A 120 1.23 -4.75 14.47
N LYS A 121 1.36 -5.72 15.38
CA LYS A 121 1.64 -7.11 15.01
C LYS A 121 0.61 -7.62 13.98
N GLY A 122 1.10 -8.22 12.91
CA GLY A 122 0.26 -8.72 11.82
C GLY A 122 -0.18 -7.67 10.80
N CYS A 123 0.24 -6.40 10.93
CA CYS A 123 -0.01 -5.36 9.94
C CYS A 123 1.28 -4.96 9.23
N TYR A 124 1.35 -5.22 7.93
CA TYR A 124 2.48 -4.87 7.06
C TYR A 124 2.09 -3.72 6.16
N ILE A 125 2.93 -2.69 6.09
CA ILE A 125 2.68 -1.47 5.34
C ILE A 125 3.59 -1.41 4.13
N ASN A 126 2.99 -1.17 2.98
CA ASN A 126 3.65 -0.85 1.73
C ASN A 126 3.10 0.46 1.18
N VAL A 127 3.99 1.37 0.81
CA VAL A 127 3.65 2.65 0.19
C VAL A 127 4.30 2.68 -1.19
N PHE A 128 3.51 2.93 -2.23
CA PHE A 128 4.02 3.06 -3.59
C PHE A 128 3.78 4.47 -4.10
N LEU A 129 4.86 5.17 -4.39
CA LEU A 129 4.86 6.51 -4.98
C LEU A 129 5.06 6.39 -6.49
N ILE A 130 4.24 7.10 -7.25
CA ILE A 130 4.37 7.23 -8.70
C ILE A 130 4.55 8.71 -9.01
N SER A 131 5.64 9.06 -9.67
CA SER A 131 5.99 10.45 -10.01
C SER A 131 6.42 10.61 -11.46
N THR A 132 6.22 11.78 -12.03
CA THR A 132 6.81 12.20 -13.30
C THR A 132 8.21 12.81 -13.11
N GLN A 133 8.64 13.02 -11.88
CA GLN A 133 9.95 13.53 -11.54
C GLN A 133 10.77 12.48 -10.81
N GLU A 134 12.06 12.44 -11.10
CA GLU A 134 13.00 11.61 -10.36
C GLU A 134 13.33 12.24 -9.00
N PHE A 135 13.30 11.42 -7.95
CA PHE A 135 13.64 11.86 -6.60
C PHE A 135 15.02 11.35 -6.19
N PRO A 136 15.87 12.20 -5.61
CA PRO A 136 17.13 11.78 -5.02
C PRO A 136 16.89 10.94 -3.75
N ASP A 137 17.88 10.16 -3.35
CA ASP A 137 17.77 9.22 -2.23
C ASP A 137 17.43 9.91 -0.91
N GLU A 138 17.98 11.10 -0.66
CA GLU A 138 17.69 11.89 0.54
C GLU A 138 16.22 12.29 0.63
N LEU A 139 15.62 12.70 -0.49
CA LEU A 139 14.18 13.03 -0.52
C LEU A 139 13.32 11.77 -0.37
N LEU A 140 13.75 10.65 -0.94
CA LEU A 140 13.04 9.37 -0.78
C LEU A 140 13.07 8.88 0.67
N GLU A 141 14.16 9.11 1.40
CA GLU A 141 14.24 8.81 2.82
C GLU A 141 13.25 9.66 3.64
N GLU A 142 13.18 10.96 3.39
CA GLU A 142 12.21 11.87 4.05
C GLU A 142 10.77 11.47 3.73
N LEU A 143 10.47 11.18 2.47
CA LEU A 143 9.15 10.74 2.04
C LEU A 143 8.77 9.39 2.67
N ALA A 144 9.72 8.47 2.80
CA ALA A 144 9.49 7.19 3.47
C ALA A 144 9.14 7.38 4.94
N ILE A 145 9.87 8.22 5.66
CA ILE A 145 9.60 8.52 7.07
C ILE A 145 8.21 9.17 7.21
N THR A 146 7.96 10.23 6.44
CA THR A 146 6.72 11.00 6.55
C THR A 146 5.48 10.15 6.18
N SER A 147 5.55 9.41 5.07
CA SER A 147 4.44 8.57 4.64
C SER A 147 4.17 7.41 5.60
N LEU A 148 5.22 6.77 6.14
CA LEU A 148 5.06 5.71 7.12
C LEU A 148 4.49 6.24 8.45
N ASP A 149 4.94 7.41 8.92
CA ASP A 149 4.40 8.03 10.13
C ASP A 149 2.92 8.38 9.98
N GLU A 150 2.53 8.91 8.83
CA GLU A 150 1.13 9.18 8.52
C GLU A 150 0.30 7.90 8.50
N VAL A 151 0.72 6.89 7.74
CA VAL A 151 0.00 5.63 7.61
C VAL A 151 -0.09 4.90 8.94
N GLU A 152 0.98 4.85 9.71
CA GLU A 152 0.99 4.27 11.04
C GLU A 152 0.10 5.02 12.04
N SER A 153 -0.17 6.31 11.82
CA SER A 153 -1.08 7.11 12.65
C SER A 153 -2.54 6.67 12.53
N TYR A 154 -2.89 5.93 11.48
CA TYR A 154 -4.23 5.33 11.31
C TYR A 154 -4.42 4.03 12.10
N LEU A 155 -3.37 3.49 12.70
CA LEU A 155 -3.43 2.31 13.57
C LEU A 155 -3.68 2.74 15.03
N LYS A 156 -4.80 2.26 15.61
CA LYS A 156 -5.21 2.53 17.01
C LYS A 156 -4.48 1.63 17.99
#